data_f039232b1fae144a3c08fce27943d058
#
_entry.id   f039232b1fae144a3c08fce27943d058
#
_cell.length_a   1.000
_cell.length_b   1.000
_cell.length_c   1.000
_cell.angle_alpha   90.00
_cell.angle_beta   90.00
_cell.angle_gamma   90.00
#
_symmetry.space_group_name_H-M   'P 1'
#
loop_
_entity.id
_entity.type
_entity.pdbx_description
1 polymer ?
#
loop_
_entity_poly.entity_id
_entity_poly.type
_entity_poly.pdbx_seq_one_letter_code
_entity_poly.pdbx_strand_id
1 'polypeptide(L)'
;MAGEIKNKNNSNSNTSSAPNTTLNFFYSHLEEMSLFGVATDESETIVITRKDSPEATITTSDSTMFTKIRRNILADPEHKDWKVQSFTRTTADKNPLHFVELIVTCPKKLVSLRSKTATRELTEEQKEAMRERMSKMRRSRGEDTDEDED
;
A
#
# COMPACT_ATOMS: atom_id res chain seq x y z
N MET A 1 -32.75 35.31 44.75
CA MET A 1 -31.37 35.44 44.22
C MET A 1 -31.03 34.16 43.48
N ALA A 2 -31.07 34.22 42.16
CA ALA A 2 -30.80 33.09 41.30
C ALA A 2 -29.30 33.14 40.88
N GLY A 3 -28.52 32.13 41.29
CA GLY A 3 -27.12 32.01 40.95
C GLY A 3 -26.98 31.37 39.57
N GLU A 4 -26.43 32.11 38.64
CA GLU A 4 -26.14 31.69 37.26
C GLU A 4 -24.83 30.84 37.22
N ILE A 5 -24.96 29.54 37.01
CA ILE A 5 -23.82 28.64 36.82
C ILE A 5 -23.41 28.72 35.35
N LYS A 6 -22.34 29.43 35.07
CA LYS A 6 -21.68 29.46 33.76
C LYS A 6 -20.86 28.18 33.57
N ASN A 7 -21.42 27.26 32.81
CA ASN A 7 -20.74 26.08 32.35
C ASN A 7 -19.79 26.44 31.19
N LYS A 8 -18.50 26.59 31.49
CA LYS A 8 -17.45 26.76 30.48
C LYS A 8 -17.07 25.38 29.95
N ASN A 9 -17.74 24.93 28.90
CA ASN A 9 -17.27 23.83 28.08
C ASN A 9 -16.05 24.29 27.29
N ASN A 10 -14.87 23.98 27.86
CA ASN A 10 -13.61 24.16 27.18
C ASN A 10 -13.36 22.92 26.29
N SER A 11 -13.98 22.89 25.13
CA SER A 11 -13.67 21.94 24.07
C SER A 11 -12.38 22.36 23.39
N ASN A 12 -11.27 21.96 23.98
CA ASN A 12 -9.95 22.10 23.40
C ASN A 12 -9.78 21.06 22.28
N SER A 13 -10.35 21.32 21.12
CA SER A 13 -10.06 20.61 19.89
C SER A 13 -8.71 21.11 19.34
N ASN A 14 -7.61 20.58 19.90
CA ASN A 14 -6.30 20.68 19.28
C ASN A 14 -6.25 19.76 18.06
N THR A 15 -6.92 20.12 17.00
CA THR A 15 -6.59 19.66 15.65
C THR A 15 -5.40 20.47 15.19
N SER A 16 -4.20 20.00 15.52
CA SER A 16 -2.98 20.58 14.96
C SER A 16 -2.96 20.29 13.46
N SER A 17 -3.20 21.34 12.70
CA SER A 17 -3.09 21.39 11.25
C SER A 17 -1.62 21.25 10.83
N ALA A 18 -1.15 20.00 10.63
CA ALA A 18 0.08 19.72 9.90
C ALA A 18 -0.11 18.53 8.89
N PRO A 19 -1.21 18.50 8.11
CA PRO A 19 -1.39 17.39 7.17
C PRO A 19 -0.54 17.53 5.90
N ASN A 20 -0.30 18.77 5.41
CA ASN A 20 0.31 18.97 4.10
C ASN A 20 1.82 18.65 4.06
N THR A 21 2.57 18.97 5.09
CA THR A 21 4.02 18.70 5.13
C THR A 21 4.31 17.20 5.20
N THR A 22 3.50 16.45 5.95
CA THR A 22 3.65 15.00 6.12
C THR A 22 3.29 14.25 4.83
N LEU A 23 2.23 14.63 4.13
CA LEU A 23 1.85 14.03 2.85
C LEU A 23 2.83 14.39 1.74
N ASN A 24 3.33 15.62 1.68
CA ASN A 24 4.36 16.01 0.73
C ASN A 24 5.64 15.20 0.92
N PHE A 25 6.03 14.93 2.17
CA PHE A 25 7.14 14.04 2.48
C PHE A 25 6.88 12.62 1.95
N PHE A 26 5.69 12.07 2.17
CA PHE A 26 5.31 10.74 1.69
C PHE A 26 5.43 10.64 0.17
N TYR A 27 4.86 11.58 -0.57
CA TYR A 27 4.92 11.58 -2.03
C TYR A 27 6.34 11.75 -2.57
N SER A 28 7.17 12.60 -1.93
CA SER A 28 8.56 12.83 -2.37
C SER A 28 9.46 11.61 -2.18
N HIS A 29 9.15 10.75 -1.21
CA HIS A 29 9.95 9.56 -0.87
C HIS A 29 9.21 8.25 -1.13
N LEU A 30 8.14 8.28 -1.94
CA LEU A 30 7.24 7.14 -2.15
C LEU A 30 7.96 5.87 -2.61
N GLU A 31 9.01 5.99 -3.42
CA GLU A 31 9.80 4.85 -3.89
C GLU A 31 10.61 4.18 -2.77
N GLU A 32 11.02 4.96 -1.76
CA GLU A 32 11.82 4.51 -0.63
C GLU A 32 10.95 4.10 0.57
N MET A 33 9.67 4.50 0.58
CA MET A 33 8.74 4.18 1.68
C MET A 33 8.49 2.67 1.76
N SER A 34 8.44 2.14 2.96
CA SER A 34 8.14 0.73 3.22
C SER A 34 7.28 0.52 4.47
N LEU A 35 6.42 -0.51 4.41
CA LEU A 35 5.72 -1.02 5.57
C LEU A 35 6.70 -1.78 6.47
N PHE A 36 6.64 -1.52 7.77
CA PHE A 36 7.57 -2.06 8.75
C PHE A 36 6.85 -2.54 10.01
N GLY A 37 7.31 -3.67 10.53
CA GLY A 37 6.89 -4.15 11.84
C GLY A 37 5.52 -4.81 11.94
N VAL A 38 4.86 -5.07 10.80
CA VAL A 38 3.59 -5.81 10.75
C VAL A 38 3.89 -7.27 10.40
N ALA A 39 3.50 -8.18 11.28
CA ALA A 39 3.63 -9.61 11.00
C ALA A 39 2.67 -10.05 9.88
N THR A 40 3.02 -11.11 9.14
CA THR A 40 2.23 -11.55 7.97
C THR A 40 0.80 -11.96 8.35
N ASP A 41 0.62 -12.51 9.53
CA ASP A 41 -0.67 -12.92 10.08
C ASP A 41 -1.50 -11.76 10.66
N GLU A 42 -0.86 -10.61 10.89
CA GLU A 42 -1.50 -9.37 11.35
C GLU A 42 -1.73 -8.36 10.19
N SER A 43 -1.17 -8.65 9.01
CA SER A 43 -1.33 -7.78 7.86
C SER A 43 -2.72 -7.91 7.25
N GLU A 44 -3.39 -6.78 7.06
CA GLU A 44 -4.74 -6.74 6.52
C GLU A 44 -4.95 -5.63 5.49
N THR A 45 -5.97 -5.80 4.68
CA THR A 45 -6.44 -4.76 3.76
C THR A 45 -7.95 -4.65 3.84
N ILE A 46 -8.43 -3.48 4.17
CA ILE A 46 -9.85 -3.16 4.28
C ILE A 46 -10.22 -2.22 3.13
N VAL A 47 -11.25 -2.58 2.36
CA VAL A 47 -11.79 -1.73 1.29
C VAL A 47 -13.20 -1.30 1.65
N ILE A 48 -13.40 -0.01 1.79
CA ILE A 48 -14.69 0.59 2.12
C ILE A 48 -15.24 1.29 0.88
N THR A 49 -16.42 0.87 0.44
CA THR A 49 -17.17 1.53 -0.63
C THR A 49 -18.52 1.99 -0.08
N ARG A 50 -18.89 3.24 -0.35
CA ARG A 50 -20.19 3.80 0.03
C ARG A 50 -21.06 3.97 -1.20
N LYS A 51 -22.37 3.74 -1.07
CA LYS A 51 -23.29 3.85 -2.20
C LYS A 51 -23.38 5.28 -2.74
N ASP A 52 -23.27 6.24 -1.85
CA ASP A 52 -23.39 7.69 -2.07
C ASP A 52 -22.10 8.39 -2.51
N SER A 53 -20.97 7.68 -2.52
CA SER A 53 -19.66 8.23 -2.92
C SER A 53 -19.16 7.55 -4.20
N PRO A 54 -18.55 8.27 -5.14
CA PRO A 54 -17.87 7.69 -6.30
C PRO A 54 -16.50 7.10 -5.95
N GLU A 55 -15.99 7.38 -4.75
CA GLU A 55 -14.68 6.93 -4.28
C GLU A 55 -14.78 5.74 -3.35
N ALA A 56 -13.72 4.94 -3.31
CA ALA A 56 -13.46 3.89 -2.35
C ALA A 56 -12.29 4.29 -1.46
N THR A 57 -12.33 3.88 -0.19
CA THR A 57 -11.23 4.03 0.75
C THR A 57 -10.57 2.68 0.98
N ILE A 58 -9.25 2.63 0.88
CA ILE A 58 -8.45 1.43 1.11
C ILE A 58 -7.53 1.72 2.29
N THR A 59 -7.66 0.92 3.35
CA THR A 59 -6.74 0.91 4.49
C THR A 59 -5.92 -0.36 4.43
N THR A 60 -4.60 -0.27 4.47
CA THR A 60 -3.75 -1.45 4.36
C THR A 60 -2.52 -1.39 5.25
N SER A 61 -2.22 -2.53 5.86
CA SER A 61 -0.96 -2.88 6.51
C SER A 61 -0.22 -4.00 5.76
N ASP A 62 -0.73 -4.43 4.59
CA ASP A 62 -0.14 -5.48 3.76
C ASP A 62 0.86 -4.89 2.76
N SER A 63 2.11 -5.36 2.82
CA SER A 63 3.20 -4.94 1.93
C SER A 63 2.94 -5.25 0.45
N THR A 64 2.23 -6.34 0.15
CA THR A 64 1.85 -6.72 -1.21
C THR A 64 0.84 -5.72 -1.78
N MET A 65 -0.17 -5.36 -0.99
CA MET A 65 -1.14 -4.35 -1.37
C MET A 65 -0.49 -2.98 -1.50
N PHE A 66 0.38 -2.60 -0.56
CA PHE A 66 1.13 -1.35 -0.65
C PHE A 66 1.95 -1.25 -1.94
N THR A 67 2.63 -2.33 -2.35
CA THR A 67 3.40 -2.35 -3.61
C THR A 67 2.51 -2.08 -4.84
N LYS A 68 1.29 -2.61 -4.84
CA LYS A 68 0.31 -2.35 -5.92
C LYS A 68 -0.17 -0.89 -5.90
N ILE A 69 -0.52 -0.38 -4.72
CA ILE A 69 -0.96 1.02 -4.52
C ILE A 69 0.16 1.98 -4.92
N ARG A 70 1.40 1.75 -4.46
CA ARG A 70 2.57 2.57 -4.81
C ARG A 70 2.74 2.71 -6.31
N ARG A 71 2.67 1.58 -7.04
CA ARG A 71 2.77 1.58 -8.50
C ARG A 71 1.67 2.42 -9.16
N ASN A 72 0.44 2.37 -8.62
CA ASN A 72 -0.68 3.14 -9.14
C ASN A 72 -0.53 4.64 -8.85
N ILE A 73 -0.03 5.00 -7.66
CA ILE A 73 0.25 6.41 -7.31
C ILE A 73 1.37 6.97 -8.19
N LEU A 74 2.45 6.20 -8.45
CA LEU A 74 3.55 6.61 -9.33
C LEU A 74 3.10 6.77 -10.78
N ALA A 75 2.11 6.00 -11.23
CA ALA A 75 1.51 6.13 -12.55
C ALA A 75 0.52 7.32 -12.67
N ASP A 76 0.14 7.93 -11.55
CA ASP A 76 -0.77 9.08 -11.47
C ASP A 76 -0.07 10.30 -10.82
N PRO A 77 0.85 10.98 -11.51
CA PRO A 77 1.68 12.04 -10.95
C PRO A 77 0.87 13.26 -10.49
N GLU A 78 -0.33 13.46 -11.00
CA GLU A 78 -1.22 14.54 -10.60
C GLU A 78 -2.12 14.14 -9.42
N HIS A 79 -2.04 12.90 -8.95
CA HIS A 79 -2.82 12.34 -7.84
C HIS A 79 -4.34 12.57 -7.98
N LYS A 80 -4.84 12.47 -9.22
CA LYS A 80 -6.27 12.64 -9.53
C LYS A 80 -7.10 11.46 -9.09
N ASP A 81 -6.61 10.26 -9.41
CA ASP A 81 -7.30 9.01 -9.12
C ASP A 81 -6.84 8.38 -7.78
N TRP A 82 -5.54 8.45 -7.48
CA TRP A 82 -4.97 7.84 -6.27
C TRP A 82 -4.47 8.90 -5.30
N LYS A 83 -5.16 9.04 -4.17
CA LYS A 83 -4.85 10.07 -3.16
C LYS A 83 -4.54 9.41 -1.82
N VAL A 84 -3.39 9.71 -1.27
CA VAL A 84 -3.03 9.33 0.09
C VAL A 84 -3.78 10.25 1.05
N GLN A 85 -4.55 9.65 1.97
CA GLN A 85 -5.26 10.38 3.01
C GLN A 85 -4.39 10.55 4.25
N SER A 86 -3.79 9.46 4.67
CA SER A 86 -2.90 9.44 5.83
C SER A 86 -2.05 8.16 5.84
N PHE A 87 -1.00 8.19 6.64
CA PHE A 87 -0.23 7.01 6.98
C PHE A 87 0.19 7.08 8.45
N THR A 88 0.28 5.92 9.09
CA THR A 88 0.60 5.81 10.51
C THR A 88 2.02 5.32 10.68
N ARG A 89 2.81 6.00 11.50
CA ARG A 89 4.15 5.59 11.90
C ARG A 89 4.13 4.94 13.27
N THR A 90 5.02 3.99 13.50
CA THR A 90 5.26 3.49 14.85
C THR A 90 6.30 4.34 15.56
N THR A 91 6.13 4.53 16.87
CA THR A 91 7.11 5.20 17.72
C THR A 91 8.31 4.31 18.02
N ALA A 92 8.19 3.00 17.79
CA ALA A 92 9.27 2.03 18.01
C ALA A 92 10.37 2.11 16.96
N ASP A 93 10.05 2.62 15.76
CA ASP A 93 10.99 2.78 14.66
C ASP A 93 11.26 4.27 14.41
N LYS A 94 12.54 4.64 14.41
CA LYS A 94 12.99 6.02 14.16
C LYS A 94 13.19 6.33 12.67
N ASN A 95 13.08 5.34 11.78
CA ASN A 95 13.24 5.56 10.35
C ASN A 95 12.03 6.32 9.79
N PRO A 96 12.21 7.53 9.22
CA PRO A 96 11.09 8.32 8.70
C PRO A 96 10.43 7.72 7.45
N LEU A 97 11.08 6.77 6.79
CA LEU A 97 10.60 6.08 5.59
C LEU A 97 9.73 4.86 5.93
N HIS A 98 9.69 4.46 7.19
CA HIS A 98 8.90 3.33 7.65
C HIS A 98 7.53 3.77 8.18
N PHE A 99 6.50 3.00 7.87
CA PHE A 99 5.15 3.18 8.36
C PHE A 99 4.47 1.81 8.58
N VAL A 100 3.38 1.77 9.32
CA VAL A 100 2.68 0.52 9.68
C VAL A 100 1.32 0.39 8.98
N GLU A 101 0.72 1.50 8.57
CA GLU A 101 -0.59 1.54 7.95
C GLU A 101 -0.67 2.69 6.95
N LEU A 102 -1.37 2.46 5.86
CA LEU A 102 -1.63 3.43 4.81
C LEU A 102 -3.14 3.51 4.52
N ILE A 103 -3.66 4.74 4.41
CA ILE A 103 -5.03 5.01 4.00
C ILE A 103 -5.00 5.81 2.71
N VAL A 104 -5.62 5.26 1.66
CA VAL A 104 -5.74 5.89 0.34
C VAL A 104 -7.18 5.92 -0.14
N THR A 105 -7.51 6.88 -0.99
CA THR A 105 -8.76 6.90 -1.75
C THR A 105 -8.49 6.74 -3.23
N CYS A 106 -9.39 6.05 -3.92
CA CYS A 106 -9.38 5.91 -5.36
C CYS A 106 -10.82 5.82 -5.91
N PRO A 107 -11.05 6.07 -7.20
CA PRO A 107 -12.36 5.86 -7.82
C PRO A 107 -12.83 4.42 -7.65
N LYS A 108 -14.10 4.20 -7.29
CA LYS A 108 -14.70 2.85 -7.13
C LYS A 108 -14.50 1.96 -8.34
N LYS A 109 -14.51 2.51 -9.56
CA LYS A 109 -14.29 1.77 -10.80
C LYS A 109 -12.93 1.06 -10.87
N LEU A 110 -11.95 1.51 -10.08
CA LEU A 110 -10.63 0.89 -9.99
C LEU A 110 -10.58 -0.26 -8.99
N VAL A 111 -11.60 -0.40 -8.13
CA VAL A 111 -11.78 -1.51 -7.22
C VAL A 111 -12.67 -2.55 -7.88
N SER A 112 -12.09 -3.64 -8.38
CA SER A 112 -12.85 -4.71 -9.02
C SER A 112 -12.86 -5.98 -8.18
N LEU A 113 -14.05 -6.52 -7.93
CA LEU A 113 -14.24 -7.85 -7.39
C LEU A 113 -14.43 -8.82 -8.55
N ARG A 114 -13.51 -9.74 -8.74
CA ARG A 114 -13.62 -10.76 -9.78
C ARG A 114 -14.54 -11.88 -9.30
N SER A 115 -15.57 -12.20 -10.08
CA SER A 115 -16.50 -13.29 -9.78
C SER A 115 -15.91 -14.69 -10.03
N LYS A 116 -14.82 -14.79 -10.77
CA LYS A 116 -14.16 -16.06 -11.10
C LYS A 116 -12.65 -15.88 -11.10
N THR A 117 -11.95 -16.90 -10.62
CA THR A 117 -10.49 -17.00 -10.82
C THR A 117 -10.23 -17.16 -12.31
N ALA A 118 -9.41 -16.29 -12.89
CA ALA A 118 -9.01 -16.42 -14.28
C ALA A 118 -8.08 -17.64 -14.38
N THR A 119 -8.63 -18.78 -14.81
CA THR A 119 -7.83 -19.95 -15.16
C THR A 119 -7.26 -19.71 -16.55
N ARG A 120 -5.99 -19.42 -16.63
CA ARG A 120 -5.29 -19.31 -17.90
C ARG A 120 -4.93 -20.70 -18.37
N GLU A 121 -5.70 -21.24 -19.30
CA GLU A 121 -5.32 -22.48 -20.00
C GLU A 121 -4.16 -22.14 -20.94
N LEU A 122 -2.98 -22.66 -20.61
CA LEU A 122 -1.81 -22.55 -21.46
C LEU A 122 -1.91 -23.63 -22.56
N THR A 123 -1.70 -23.25 -23.81
CA THR A 123 -1.55 -24.22 -24.90
C THR A 123 -0.30 -25.07 -24.66
N GLU A 124 -0.26 -26.28 -25.27
CA GLU A 124 0.89 -27.19 -25.11
C GLU A 124 2.20 -26.54 -25.58
N GLU A 125 2.15 -25.74 -26.66
CA GLU A 125 3.30 -24.95 -27.13
C GLU A 125 3.79 -23.94 -26.07
N GLN A 126 2.88 -23.28 -25.36
CA GLN A 126 3.23 -22.32 -24.30
C GLN A 126 3.82 -23.03 -23.08
N LYS A 127 3.32 -24.22 -22.76
CA LYS A 127 3.87 -25.04 -21.67
C LYS A 127 5.29 -25.52 -22.00
N GLU A 128 5.51 -25.91 -23.25
CA GLU A 128 6.83 -26.39 -23.71
C GLU A 128 7.83 -25.23 -23.76
N ALA A 129 7.46 -24.08 -24.30
CA ALA A 129 8.28 -22.87 -24.26
C ALA A 129 8.64 -22.43 -22.83
N MET A 130 7.70 -22.56 -21.90
CA MET A 130 7.96 -22.26 -20.48
C MET A 130 8.94 -23.27 -19.85
N ARG A 131 8.80 -24.57 -20.14
CA ARG A 131 9.72 -25.62 -19.68
C ARG A 131 11.13 -25.37 -20.21
N GLU A 132 11.26 -25.05 -21.49
CA GLU A 132 12.55 -24.76 -22.11
C GLU A 132 13.22 -23.52 -21.47
N ARG A 133 12.44 -22.46 -21.25
CA ARG A 133 12.92 -21.24 -20.58
C ARG A 133 13.40 -21.51 -19.14
N MET A 134 12.64 -22.32 -18.39
CA MET A 134 13.02 -22.72 -17.04
C MET A 134 14.27 -23.62 -17.03
N SER A 135 14.40 -24.49 -18.03
CA SER A 135 15.60 -25.35 -18.19
C SER A 135 16.85 -24.50 -18.48
N LYS A 136 16.74 -23.49 -19.36
CA LYS A 136 17.84 -22.56 -19.64
C LYS A 136 18.26 -21.77 -18.40
N MET A 137 17.29 -21.27 -17.61
CA MET A 137 17.58 -20.57 -16.36
C MET A 137 18.25 -21.45 -15.31
N ARG A 138 17.92 -22.74 -15.25
CA ARG A 138 18.60 -23.67 -14.34
C ARG A 138 20.04 -23.96 -14.76
N ARG A 139 20.32 -24.04 -16.06
CA ARG A 139 21.70 -24.28 -16.58
C ARG A 139 22.58 -23.05 -16.32
N SER A 140 22.09 -21.83 -16.59
CA SER A 140 22.87 -20.62 -16.32
C SER A 140 23.16 -20.39 -14.83
N ARG A 141 22.35 -20.97 -13.94
CA ARG A 141 22.55 -20.86 -12.49
C ARG A 141 23.50 -21.95 -11.94
N GLY A 142 23.74 -23.02 -12.69
CA GLY A 142 24.63 -24.09 -12.31
C GLY A 142 26.08 -23.93 -12.80
N GLU A 143 26.34 -23.01 -13.74
CA GLU A 143 27.67 -22.74 -14.28
C GLU A 143 28.51 -21.76 -13.45
N ASP A 144 27.90 -21.05 -12.49
CA ASP A 144 28.59 -20.05 -11.64
C ASP A 144 29.15 -20.64 -10.32
N THR A 145 29.14 -21.98 -10.12
CA THR A 145 29.55 -22.60 -8.83
C THR A 145 30.82 -23.42 -8.88
N ASP A 146 31.53 -23.51 -10.02
CA ASP A 146 32.69 -24.40 -10.16
C ASP A 146 34.06 -23.68 -10.36
N GLU A 147 34.19 -22.39 -10.02
CA GLU A 147 35.46 -21.68 -10.07
C GLU A 147 35.87 -21.07 -8.72
N ASP A 148 36.03 -21.86 -7.66
CA ASP A 148 36.83 -21.47 -6.49
C ASP A 148 37.18 -22.71 -5.63
N GLU A 149 38.04 -23.62 -6.16
CA GLU A 149 38.87 -24.50 -5.36
C GLU A 149 40.17 -24.81 -6.13
N ASP A 150 41.17 -23.93 -5.89
CA ASP A 150 42.59 -24.31 -5.88
C ASP A 150 43.38 -23.40 -4.95
#